data_e0dd8682d51b17fb004b393849b28ffe
#
_entry.id   e0dd8682d51b17fb004b393849b28ffe
#
_cell.length_a   1.000
_cell.length_b   1.000
_cell.length_c   1.000
_cell.angle_alpha   90.00
_cell.angle_beta   90.00
_cell.angle_gamma   90.00
#
_symmetry.space_group_name_H-M   'P 1'
#
loop_
_entity.id
_entity.type
_entity.pdbx_description
1 polymer ?
#
loop_
_entity_poly.entity_id
_entity_poly.type
_entity_poly.pdbx_seq_one_letter_code
_entity_poly.pdbx_strand_id
1 'polypeptide(L)'
;MKEKIKGWLAGLAYRVIVLFTFGQISPLLGAGAIIEQDGKILLIDRSDGLGYTIPGGIVRHKETIEKCVLREVREETGYEIKLTGLVGVYSSLKRDPRFRAVAIAYKGFIVSGTQHGSGEGEPCWRSPEEVFGHLAFDCEDMLKDYLSGQQRLS
;
A
#
# COMPACT_ATOMS: atom_id res chain seq x y z
N MET A 1 -14.65 1.91 -16.24
CA MET A 1 -14.26 1.01 -17.36
C MET A 1 -12.80 1.23 -17.80
N LYS A 2 -12.35 2.45 -18.02
CA LYS A 2 -10.94 2.76 -18.44
C LYS A 2 -9.88 2.29 -17.43
N GLU A 3 -10.08 2.47 -16.12
CA GLU A 3 -9.12 2.06 -15.09
C GLU A 3 -8.97 0.54 -14.96
N LYS A 4 -10.08 -0.21 -15.09
CA LYS A 4 -10.02 -1.68 -15.10
C LYS A 4 -9.25 -2.23 -16.31
N ILE A 5 -9.39 -1.56 -17.48
CA ILE A 5 -8.63 -1.92 -18.69
C ILE A 5 -7.13 -1.62 -18.50
N LYS A 6 -6.77 -0.48 -17.92
CA LYS A 6 -5.37 -0.15 -17.60
C LYS A 6 -4.76 -1.18 -16.66
N GLY A 7 -5.47 -1.59 -15.61
CA GLY A 7 -5.00 -2.61 -14.66
C GLY A 7 -4.77 -3.97 -15.35
N TRP A 8 -5.67 -4.38 -16.25
CA TRP A 8 -5.52 -5.62 -17.03
C TRP A 8 -4.33 -5.56 -17.97
N LEU A 9 -4.16 -4.46 -18.71
CA LEU A 9 -3.00 -4.25 -19.59
C LEU A 9 -1.68 -4.24 -18.84
N ALA A 10 -1.63 -3.59 -17.68
CA ALA A 10 -0.44 -3.59 -16.82
C ALA A 10 -0.11 -5.01 -16.32
N GLY A 11 -1.10 -5.80 -15.95
CA GLY A 11 -0.92 -7.20 -15.56
C GLY A 11 -0.41 -8.07 -16.72
N LEU A 12 -0.89 -7.85 -17.93
CA LEU A 12 -0.41 -8.57 -19.13
C LEU A 12 1.04 -8.18 -19.43
N ALA A 13 1.37 -6.89 -19.45
CA ALA A 13 2.74 -6.41 -19.67
C ALA A 13 3.70 -6.97 -18.63
N TYR A 14 3.31 -6.97 -17.35
CA TYR A 14 4.10 -7.58 -16.28
C TYR A 14 4.40 -9.07 -16.54
N ARG A 15 3.39 -9.88 -16.93
CA ARG A 15 3.57 -11.31 -17.22
C ARG A 15 4.54 -11.53 -18.38
N VAL A 16 4.46 -10.72 -19.44
CA VAL A 16 5.38 -10.77 -20.58
C VAL A 16 6.80 -10.46 -20.10
N ILE A 17 7.02 -9.41 -19.33
CA ILE A 17 8.34 -9.05 -18.82
C ILE A 17 8.90 -10.15 -17.90
N VAL A 18 8.09 -10.70 -17.00
CA VAL A 18 8.49 -11.81 -16.12
C VAL A 18 8.92 -13.04 -16.93
N LEU A 19 8.19 -13.37 -18.00
CA LEU A 19 8.54 -14.47 -18.88
C LEU A 19 9.89 -14.25 -19.58
N PHE A 20 10.10 -13.06 -20.15
CA PHE A 20 11.36 -12.72 -20.83
C PHE A 20 12.56 -12.62 -19.90
N THR A 21 12.35 -12.29 -18.63
CA THR A 21 13.40 -12.18 -17.62
C THR A 21 13.57 -13.44 -16.77
N PHE A 22 12.91 -14.54 -17.15
CA PHE A 22 12.92 -15.80 -16.38
C PHE A 22 12.57 -15.60 -14.90
N GLY A 23 11.68 -14.67 -14.59
CA GLY A 23 11.24 -14.35 -13.23
C GLY A 23 12.19 -13.44 -12.44
N GLN A 24 13.29 -12.96 -13.00
CA GLN A 24 14.31 -12.17 -12.29
C GLN A 24 13.79 -10.83 -11.73
N ILE A 25 12.74 -10.26 -12.30
CA ILE A 25 12.14 -9.00 -11.81
C ILE A 25 10.85 -9.24 -11.00
N SER A 26 10.57 -10.46 -10.61
CA SER A 26 9.44 -10.83 -9.74
C SER A 26 9.99 -11.39 -8.43
N PRO A 27 9.38 -11.10 -7.28
CA PRO A 27 8.18 -10.28 -7.06
C PRO A 27 8.46 -8.78 -7.08
N LEU A 28 7.44 -7.97 -7.38
CA LEU A 28 7.47 -6.53 -7.16
C LEU A 28 7.48 -6.24 -5.66
N LEU A 29 8.29 -5.27 -5.25
CA LEU A 29 8.37 -4.84 -3.86
C LEU A 29 7.50 -3.59 -3.66
N GLY A 30 6.51 -3.69 -2.80
CA GLY A 30 5.68 -2.58 -2.36
C GLY A 30 5.96 -2.19 -0.91
N ALA A 31 5.71 -0.95 -0.56
CA ALA A 31 5.82 -0.48 0.81
C ALA A 31 4.79 0.60 1.12
N GLY A 32 4.28 0.61 2.36
CA GLY A 32 3.28 1.57 2.81
C GLY A 32 3.35 1.81 4.31
N ALA A 33 2.54 2.74 4.79
CA ALA A 33 2.47 3.07 6.20
C ALA A 33 1.05 3.03 6.75
N ILE A 34 0.90 2.50 7.96
CA ILE A 34 -0.28 2.68 8.80
C ILE A 34 -0.06 3.91 9.66
N ILE A 35 -0.99 4.86 9.53
CA ILE A 35 -0.98 6.14 10.24
C ILE A 35 -2.30 6.24 10.97
N GLU A 36 -2.24 6.30 12.30
CA GLU A 36 -3.40 6.42 13.17
C GLU A 36 -3.42 7.80 13.81
N GLN A 37 -4.61 8.39 13.86
CA GLN A 37 -4.88 9.61 14.63
C GLN A 37 -6.31 9.57 15.17
N ASP A 38 -6.46 9.82 16.48
CA ASP A 38 -7.76 9.86 17.16
C ASP A 38 -8.64 8.60 16.93
N GLY A 39 -8.00 7.42 16.93
CA GLY A 39 -8.66 6.13 16.71
C GLY A 39 -9.07 5.85 15.25
N LYS A 40 -8.66 6.70 14.31
CA LYS A 40 -8.91 6.52 12.87
C LYS A 40 -7.61 6.26 12.13
N ILE A 41 -7.71 5.49 11.06
CA ILE A 41 -6.61 5.16 10.17
C ILE A 41 -6.70 6.00 8.91
N LEU A 42 -5.56 6.56 8.48
CA LEU A 42 -5.44 7.22 7.19
C LEU A 42 -5.39 6.18 6.08
N LEU A 43 -6.35 6.25 5.18
CA LEU A 43 -6.50 5.32 4.06
C LEU A 43 -6.67 6.09 2.76
N ILE A 44 -6.45 5.42 1.64
CA ILE A 44 -6.77 5.89 0.29
C ILE A 44 -8.03 5.18 -0.17
N ASP A 45 -9.09 5.93 -0.45
CA ASP A 45 -10.28 5.44 -1.15
C ASP A 45 -9.95 5.36 -2.65
N ARG A 46 -9.79 4.15 -3.13
CA ARG A 46 -9.21 3.90 -4.46
C ARG A 46 -10.18 4.26 -5.58
N SER A 47 -9.68 4.98 -6.58
CA SER A 47 -10.44 5.36 -7.79
C SER A 47 -10.81 4.16 -8.69
N ASP A 48 -10.13 3.00 -8.54
CA ASP A 48 -10.41 1.78 -9.33
C ASP A 48 -11.53 0.90 -8.72
N GLY A 49 -12.06 1.29 -7.55
CA GLY A 49 -13.16 0.62 -6.89
C GLY A 49 -12.79 -0.69 -6.19
N LEU A 50 -11.51 -0.93 -5.92
CA LEU A 50 -11.06 -2.10 -5.14
C LEU A 50 -11.20 -1.91 -3.62
N GLY A 51 -11.69 -0.76 -3.16
CA GLY A 51 -11.87 -0.43 -1.75
C GLY A 51 -10.72 0.42 -1.21
N TYR A 52 -10.44 0.29 0.08
CA TYR A 52 -9.44 1.11 0.77
C TYR A 52 -8.07 0.43 0.82
N THR A 53 -7.01 1.24 0.75
CA THR A 53 -5.62 0.80 1.01
C THR A 53 -4.95 1.72 2.01
N ILE A 54 -3.91 1.23 2.70
CA ILE A 54 -2.96 2.12 3.35
C ILE A 54 -2.20 2.90 2.27
N PRO A 55 -1.78 4.16 2.53
CA PRO A 55 -0.94 4.90 1.60
C PRO A 55 0.38 4.18 1.38
N GLY A 56 0.78 4.04 0.11
CA GLY A 56 1.97 3.32 -0.27
C GLY A 56 1.98 2.89 -1.74
N GLY A 57 3.14 2.43 -2.20
CA GLY A 57 3.33 2.06 -3.60
C GLY A 57 4.55 1.18 -3.85
N ILE A 58 4.98 1.12 -5.10
CA ILE A 58 6.08 0.26 -5.52
C ILE A 58 7.43 0.96 -5.28
N VAL A 59 8.36 0.22 -4.67
CA VAL A 59 9.73 0.69 -4.43
C VAL A 59 10.44 0.88 -5.77
N ARG A 60 10.98 2.08 -6.00
CA ARG A 60 11.71 2.45 -7.23
C ARG A 60 13.16 1.94 -7.16
N HIS A 61 13.77 1.74 -8.32
CA HIS A 61 15.12 1.15 -8.44
C HIS A 61 16.23 1.81 -7.59
N LYS A 62 16.11 3.12 -7.32
CA LYS A 62 17.17 3.89 -6.61
C LYS A 62 16.70 4.48 -5.29
N GLU A 63 15.72 3.89 -4.64
CA GLU A 63 15.27 4.34 -3.34
C GLU A 63 15.31 3.21 -2.30
N THR A 64 15.45 3.57 -1.02
CA THR A 64 15.26 2.63 0.07
C THR A 64 13.76 2.45 0.33
N ILE A 65 13.39 1.37 1.02
CA ILE A 65 11.99 1.07 1.34
C ILE A 65 11.37 2.21 2.14
N GLU A 66 12.08 2.75 3.13
CA GLU A 66 11.63 3.87 3.97
C GLU A 66 11.41 5.14 3.13
N LYS A 67 12.33 5.44 2.20
CA LYS A 67 12.16 6.58 1.28
C LYS A 67 10.94 6.41 0.37
N CYS A 68 10.68 5.19 -0.09
CA CYS A 68 9.46 4.88 -0.84
C CYS A 68 8.22 5.21 -0.02
N VAL A 69 8.14 4.72 1.21
CA VAL A 69 6.99 4.98 2.09
C VAL A 69 6.78 6.48 2.31
N LEU A 70 7.84 7.21 2.65
CA LEU A 70 7.76 8.66 2.86
C LEU A 70 7.31 9.42 1.62
N ARG A 71 7.80 9.02 0.44
CA ARG A 71 7.41 9.60 -0.85
C ARG A 71 5.96 9.31 -1.18
N GLU A 72 5.53 8.06 -1.11
CA GLU A 72 4.17 7.66 -1.45
C GLU A 72 3.15 8.32 -0.51
N VAL A 73 3.39 8.30 0.80
CA VAL A 73 2.50 8.99 1.75
C VAL A 73 2.36 10.46 1.39
N ARG A 74 3.46 11.15 1.08
CA ARG A 74 3.42 12.55 0.66
C ARG A 74 2.68 12.74 -0.66
N GLU A 75 2.96 11.92 -1.68
CA GLU A 75 2.35 12.01 -3.01
C GLU A 75 0.83 11.73 -2.95
N GLU A 76 0.39 10.77 -2.15
CA GLU A 76 -1.00 10.34 -2.08
C GLU A 76 -1.85 11.12 -1.07
N THR A 77 -1.24 11.65 -0.01
CA THR A 77 -2.00 12.24 1.09
C THR A 77 -1.66 13.70 1.40
N GLY A 78 -0.53 14.20 0.93
CA GLY A 78 -0.01 15.53 1.26
C GLY A 78 0.66 15.65 2.62
N TYR A 79 0.73 14.57 3.39
CA TYR A 79 1.34 14.57 4.71
C TYR A 79 2.81 14.14 4.66
N GLU A 80 3.62 14.80 5.48
CA GLU A 80 4.97 14.35 5.85
C GLU A 80 4.86 13.55 7.13
N ILE A 81 5.48 12.38 7.17
CA ILE A 81 5.41 11.47 8.32
C ILE A 81 6.80 11.10 8.85
N LYS A 82 6.83 10.64 10.10
CA LYS A 82 7.97 9.95 10.68
C LYS A 82 7.61 8.51 10.94
N LEU A 83 8.43 7.58 10.43
CA LEU A 83 8.28 6.15 10.68
C LEU A 83 8.73 5.82 12.09
N THR A 84 7.99 4.94 12.78
CA THR A 84 8.26 4.54 14.17
C THR A 84 8.55 3.06 14.32
N GLY A 85 8.26 2.25 13.31
CA GLY A 85 8.57 0.83 13.34
C GLY A 85 7.96 0.05 12.18
N LEU A 86 8.38 -1.20 12.08
CA LEU A 86 7.86 -2.18 11.14
C LEU A 86 6.60 -2.82 11.72
N VAL A 87 5.55 -2.95 10.90
CA VAL A 87 4.37 -3.76 11.20
C VAL A 87 4.57 -5.18 10.72
N GLY A 88 4.96 -5.36 9.46
CA GLY A 88 5.23 -6.69 8.95
C GLY A 88 5.60 -6.73 7.48
N VAL A 89 5.89 -7.96 7.03
CA VAL A 89 6.13 -8.32 5.63
C VAL A 89 5.00 -9.23 5.16
N TYR A 90 4.44 -8.95 3.99
CA TYR A 90 3.25 -9.63 3.46
C TYR A 90 3.53 -10.16 2.07
N SER A 91 3.61 -11.47 1.94
CA SER A 91 4.06 -12.15 0.72
C SER A 91 3.05 -13.15 0.14
N SER A 92 1.78 -13.07 0.57
CA SER A 92 0.72 -13.96 0.08
C SER A 92 0.66 -14.02 -1.44
N LEU A 93 0.54 -15.23 -2.00
CA LEU A 93 0.40 -15.44 -3.43
C LEU A 93 -0.93 -14.92 -4.00
N LYS A 94 -1.92 -14.74 -3.13
CA LYS A 94 -3.27 -14.28 -3.49
C LYS A 94 -3.46 -12.77 -3.31
N ARG A 95 -2.40 -12.06 -2.90
CA ARG A 95 -2.45 -10.65 -2.55
C ARG A 95 -3.00 -9.75 -3.65
N ASP A 96 -2.41 -9.83 -4.84
CA ASP A 96 -2.84 -9.05 -6.01
C ASP A 96 -2.96 -9.98 -7.21
N PRO A 97 -4.15 -10.07 -7.84
CA PRO A 97 -4.36 -10.96 -8.99
C PRO A 97 -3.60 -10.52 -10.24
N ARG A 98 -3.10 -9.28 -10.27
CA ARG A 98 -2.40 -8.70 -11.42
C ARG A 98 -0.91 -9.01 -11.41
N PHE A 99 -0.30 -9.03 -10.18
CA PHE A 99 1.15 -9.09 -10.01
C PHE A 99 1.55 -10.03 -8.87
N ARG A 100 2.70 -10.67 -9.00
CA ARG A 100 3.38 -11.22 -7.85
C ARG A 100 4.07 -10.07 -7.12
N ALA A 101 3.64 -9.78 -5.90
CA ALA A 101 4.19 -8.70 -5.08
C ALA A 101 4.43 -9.14 -3.64
N VAL A 102 5.39 -8.49 -3.01
CA VAL A 102 5.63 -8.53 -1.57
C VAL A 102 5.44 -7.11 -1.06
N ALA A 103 4.75 -6.92 0.07
CA ALA A 103 4.59 -5.62 0.69
C ALA A 103 5.24 -5.58 2.07
N ILE A 104 5.77 -4.42 2.39
CA ILE A 104 6.32 -4.09 3.70
C ILE A 104 5.49 -2.95 4.29
N ALA A 105 4.87 -3.21 5.45
CA ALA A 105 4.07 -2.21 6.15
C ALA A 105 4.85 -1.64 7.34
N TYR A 106 4.92 -0.32 7.37
CA TYR A 106 5.46 0.44 8.50
C TYR A 106 4.33 1.09 9.30
N LYS A 107 4.64 1.54 10.51
CA LYS A 107 3.80 2.46 11.28
C LYS A 107 4.51 3.79 11.43
N GLY A 108 3.73 4.88 11.47
CA GLY A 108 4.27 6.22 11.58
C GLY A 108 3.22 7.22 12.06
N PHE A 109 3.64 8.47 12.21
CA PHE A 109 2.77 9.57 12.57
C PHE A 109 3.07 10.81 11.73
N ILE A 110 2.07 11.68 11.58
CA ILE A 110 2.17 12.92 10.81
C ILE A 110 3.02 13.93 11.57
N VAL A 111 3.96 14.56 10.87
CA VAL A 111 4.79 15.65 11.40
C VAL A 111 4.41 17.01 10.80
N SER A 112 3.92 17.03 9.55
CA SER A 112 3.49 18.25 8.86
C SER A 112 2.67 17.91 7.61
N GLY A 113 2.25 18.93 6.88
CA GLY A 113 1.54 18.80 5.61
C GLY A 113 0.05 19.09 5.72
N THR A 114 -0.61 19.11 4.58
CA THR A 114 -2.06 19.33 4.47
C THR A 114 -2.63 18.28 3.55
N GLN A 115 -3.75 17.68 3.95
CA GLN A 115 -4.39 16.61 3.19
C GLN A 115 -4.77 17.06 1.77
N HIS A 116 -4.34 16.29 0.79
CA HIS A 116 -4.80 16.38 -0.59
C HIS A 116 -4.79 14.99 -1.22
N GLY A 117 -5.65 14.79 -2.20
CA GLY A 117 -5.73 13.54 -2.97
C GLY A 117 -4.74 13.48 -4.12
N SER A 118 -4.68 12.31 -4.73
CA SER A 118 -3.90 12.03 -5.94
C SER A 118 -4.79 11.44 -7.03
N GLY A 119 -4.23 11.22 -8.23
CA GLY A 119 -4.95 10.54 -9.31
C GLY A 119 -5.27 9.06 -9.04
N GLU A 120 -4.72 8.47 -7.99
CA GLU A 120 -4.92 7.07 -7.61
C GLU A 120 -6.09 6.88 -6.65
N GLY A 121 -6.47 7.93 -5.91
CA GLY A 121 -7.58 7.94 -4.97
C GLY A 121 -7.59 9.14 -4.05
N GLU A 122 -8.56 9.17 -3.14
CA GLU A 122 -8.75 10.25 -2.17
C GLU A 122 -8.37 9.78 -0.76
N PRO A 123 -7.50 10.51 -0.04
CA PRO A 123 -7.17 10.19 1.34
C PRO A 123 -8.37 10.44 2.25
N CYS A 124 -8.65 9.48 3.12
CA CYS A 124 -9.74 9.56 4.07
C CYS A 124 -9.36 8.94 5.42
N TRP A 125 -10.00 9.43 6.47
CA TRP A 125 -9.87 8.91 7.82
C TRP A 125 -11.06 8.02 8.15
N ARG A 126 -10.82 6.75 8.52
CA ARG A 126 -11.86 5.78 8.88
C ARG A 126 -11.50 5.05 10.16
N SER A 127 -12.50 4.67 10.93
CA SER A 127 -12.28 3.74 12.04
C SER A 127 -12.03 2.33 11.51
N PRO A 128 -11.27 1.50 12.22
CA PRO A 128 -11.03 0.12 11.81
C PRO A 128 -12.32 -0.66 11.54
N GLU A 129 -13.35 -0.46 12.36
CA GLU A 129 -14.63 -1.16 12.26
C GLU A 129 -15.38 -0.84 10.96
N GLU A 130 -15.21 0.38 10.43
CA GLU A 130 -15.87 0.80 9.19
C GLU A 130 -15.22 0.20 7.95
N VAL A 131 -13.97 -0.25 8.02
CA VAL A 131 -13.19 -0.65 6.84
C VAL A 131 -12.90 -2.13 6.73
N PHE A 132 -13.04 -2.90 7.81
CA PHE A 132 -12.89 -4.35 7.72
C PHE A 132 -13.89 -4.96 6.73
N GLY A 133 -13.39 -5.81 5.82
CA GLY A 133 -14.15 -6.34 4.70
C GLY A 133 -14.18 -5.45 3.44
N HIS A 134 -13.64 -4.22 3.52
CA HIS A 134 -13.57 -3.26 2.42
C HIS A 134 -12.12 -2.87 2.06
N LEU A 135 -11.15 -3.49 2.69
CA LEU A 135 -9.73 -3.25 2.45
C LEU A 135 -9.24 -4.09 1.27
N ALA A 136 -8.49 -3.46 0.38
CA ALA A 136 -7.90 -4.14 -0.77
C ALA A 136 -6.57 -4.83 -0.38
N PHE A 137 -6.22 -5.87 -1.13
CA PHE A 137 -4.97 -6.63 -1.01
C PHE A 137 -4.80 -7.25 0.39
N ASP A 138 -3.58 -7.12 0.96
CA ASP A 138 -3.25 -7.61 2.31
C ASP A 138 -3.49 -6.53 3.39
N CYS A 139 -4.12 -5.39 3.07
CA CYS A 139 -4.28 -4.27 4.00
C CYS A 139 -5.12 -4.66 5.23
N GLU A 140 -6.03 -5.62 5.10
CA GLU A 140 -6.78 -6.13 6.23
C GLU A 140 -5.90 -6.87 7.24
N ASP A 141 -4.99 -7.72 6.75
CA ASP A 141 -4.02 -8.42 7.59
C ASP A 141 -3.03 -7.43 8.22
N MET A 142 -2.57 -6.44 7.44
CA MET A 142 -1.69 -5.37 7.96
C MET A 142 -2.34 -4.61 9.10
N LEU A 143 -3.62 -4.26 8.96
CA LEU A 143 -4.36 -3.52 9.98
C LEU A 143 -4.61 -4.38 11.23
N LYS A 144 -4.96 -5.66 11.07
CA LYS A 144 -5.11 -6.62 12.19
C LYS A 144 -3.81 -6.77 12.99
N ASP A 145 -2.69 -6.95 12.29
CA ASP A 145 -1.38 -7.10 12.94
C ASP A 145 -0.98 -5.82 13.68
N TYR A 146 -1.22 -4.65 13.07
CA TYR A 146 -1.00 -3.36 13.71
C TYR A 146 -1.80 -3.20 15.00
N LEU A 147 -3.12 -3.43 14.95
CA LEU A 147 -4.03 -3.28 16.09
C LEU A 147 -3.74 -4.30 17.21
N SER A 148 -3.31 -5.51 16.88
CA SER A 148 -2.92 -6.52 17.86
C SER A 148 -1.54 -6.29 18.47
N GLY A 149 -0.75 -5.36 17.92
CA GLY A 149 0.63 -5.14 18.31
C GLY A 149 1.58 -6.28 17.92
N GLN A 150 1.13 -7.21 17.08
CA GLN A 150 1.94 -8.30 16.57
C GLN A 150 2.76 -7.83 15.37
N GLN A 151 4.02 -8.24 15.33
CA GLN A 151 4.88 -8.04 14.17
C GLN A 151 4.88 -9.31 13.32
N ARG A 152 4.41 -9.21 12.08
CA ARG A 152 4.42 -10.36 11.16
C ARG A 152 5.73 -10.43 10.38
N LEU A 153 6.42 -11.56 10.55
CA LEU A 153 7.46 -12.01 9.63
C LEU A 153 6.85 -13.15 8.82
N SER A 154 6.46 -12.90 7.60
CA SER A 154 5.79 -13.88 6.72
C SER A 154 6.65 -15.08 6.37
#